data_c9f84ebcd4354c8d05a40eb686513b82
#
_entry.id   c9f84ebcd4354c8d05a40eb686513b82
#
_cell.length_a   1.000
_cell.length_b   1.000
_cell.length_c   1.000
_cell.angle_alpha   90.00
_cell.angle_beta   90.00
_cell.angle_gamma   90.00
#
_symmetry.space_group_name_H-M   'P 1'
#
loop_
_entity.id
_entity.type
_entity.pdbx_description
1 polymer ?
#
loop_
_entity_poly.entity_id
_entity_poly.type
_entity_poly.pdbx_seq_one_letter_code
_entity_poly.pdbx_strand_id
1 'polypeptide(L)'
;MTAVFILLMLVVLGGVLFWFAGGPRYAVEEFLAGRLQQPVSLAANPGWHWGKQELRITLSGLRLGPADRPLFSASRITVALPWRALLHGRVQLQRIELDTPVLDAPWNGAAKASGAALSLPGRMVVRNGTLRWSGVAGHTLSLTAVHGQVLADGPSRLVGDWHWRDKAGRWHFAAGMTSAPTLQARRISLRVGTARDPTLIQVGIPIFQSVSGELVLPTLRAHWQEQKQGGARLDVQALHLNMAQGRLAVQQGALTVGNDLALQVRAVALDWKKLQGHLAYQVAIRHLSRMATRCGLSLPKLTDPGALQRLTSSGTIRLDNPHFQWTVAQGDLDSSTWTGTISGTWKPLAIQVNLSVAQLNLGHYLPAPRPGKAAILPALPQQWPVTGEVRIAQLRWGKFSAQNLVIRSAASAAQP
;
A
#
# COMPACT_ATOMS: atom_id res chain seq x y z
N MET A 1 32.81 47.31 -39.53
CA MET A 1 32.35 47.53 -38.12
C MET A 1 30.80 47.67 -38.00
N THR A 2 30.13 48.46 -38.80
CA THR A 2 28.68 48.69 -38.79
C THR A 2 27.83 47.43 -38.90
N ALA A 3 28.18 46.47 -39.83
CA ALA A 3 27.42 45.23 -40.02
C ALA A 3 27.44 44.31 -38.78
N VAL A 4 28.56 44.23 -38.07
CA VAL A 4 28.70 43.42 -36.82
C VAL A 4 27.87 44.04 -35.70
N PHE A 5 27.84 45.37 -35.61
CA PHE A 5 27.01 46.07 -34.63
C PHE A 5 25.53 45.90 -34.88
N ILE A 6 25.08 45.96 -36.16
CA ILE A 6 23.68 45.72 -36.53
C ILE A 6 23.28 44.27 -36.23
N LEU A 7 24.14 43.27 -36.55
CA LEU A 7 23.90 41.88 -36.26
C LEU A 7 23.79 41.64 -34.74
N LEU A 8 24.69 42.22 -33.98
CA LEU A 8 24.68 42.12 -32.50
C LEU A 8 23.42 42.77 -31.91
N MET A 9 23.02 43.92 -32.44
CA MET A 9 21.79 44.59 -32.03
C MET A 9 20.53 43.75 -32.41
N LEU A 10 20.50 43.12 -33.59
CA LEU A 10 19.40 42.20 -33.95
C LEU A 10 19.33 40.97 -33.10
N VAL A 11 20.48 40.39 -32.72
CA VAL A 11 20.55 39.24 -31.81
C VAL A 11 20.06 39.64 -30.41
N VAL A 12 20.49 40.82 -29.90
CA VAL A 12 20.05 41.34 -28.61
C VAL A 12 18.53 41.64 -28.65
N LEU A 13 18.08 42.32 -29.72
CA LEU A 13 16.66 42.64 -29.88
C LEU A 13 15.83 41.37 -30.06
N GLY A 14 16.27 40.40 -30.83
CA GLY A 14 15.66 39.09 -30.98
C GLY A 14 15.60 38.31 -29.66
N GLY A 15 16.68 38.35 -28.86
CA GLY A 15 16.72 37.76 -27.52
C GLY A 15 15.76 38.43 -26.55
N VAL A 16 15.67 39.78 -26.59
CA VAL A 16 14.73 40.56 -25.77
C VAL A 16 13.28 40.26 -26.18
N LEU A 17 12.98 40.26 -27.47
CA LEU A 17 11.66 39.92 -27.98
C LEU A 17 11.28 38.48 -27.65
N PHE A 18 12.20 37.52 -27.83
CA PHE A 18 12.02 36.12 -27.42
C PHE A 18 11.71 36.01 -25.93
N TRP A 19 12.41 36.79 -25.09
CA TRP A 19 12.18 36.81 -23.64
C TRP A 19 10.78 37.35 -23.30
N PHE A 20 10.38 38.47 -23.89
CA PHE A 20 9.06 39.06 -23.63
C PHE A 20 7.93 38.27 -24.27
N ALA A 21 8.13 37.58 -25.39
CA ALA A 21 7.14 36.72 -26.01
C ALA A 21 6.94 35.36 -25.28
N GLY A 22 7.62 35.13 -24.16
CA GLY A 22 7.50 33.89 -23.39
C GLY A 22 8.38 32.74 -23.92
N GLY A 23 9.33 33.00 -24.81
CA GLY A 23 10.21 32.00 -25.38
C GLY A 23 10.96 31.14 -24.36
N PRO A 24 11.53 31.72 -23.27
CA PRO A 24 12.15 30.93 -22.21
C PRO A 24 11.17 29.99 -21.50
N ARG A 25 9.92 30.38 -21.36
CA ARG A 25 8.86 29.55 -20.80
C ARG A 25 8.60 28.33 -21.71
N TYR A 26 8.36 28.55 -23.00
CA TYR A 26 8.11 27.47 -23.96
C TYR A 26 9.30 26.50 -24.06
N ALA A 27 10.53 27.00 -24.07
CA ALA A 27 11.72 26.17 -24.10
C ALA A 27 11.85 25.26 -22.86
N VAL A 28 11.51 25.78 -21.66
CA VAL A 28 11.52 24.98 -20.43
C VAL A 28 10.36 24.01 -20.40
N GLU A 29 9.15 24.42 -20.81
CA GLU A 29 7.99 23.53 -20.88
C GLU A 29 8.27 22.34 -21.83
N GLU A 30 8.81 22.58 -23.01
CA GLU A 30 9.14 21.53 -24.00
C GLU A 30 10.25 20.61 -23.51
N PHE A 31 11.32 21.18 -22.93
CA PHE A 31 12.41 20.40 -22.34
C PHE A 31 11.91 19.47 -21.23
N LEU A 32 11.10 19.99 -20.31
CA LEU A 32 10.55 19.19 -19.21
C LEU A 32 9.53 18.17 -19.72
N ALA A 33 8.67 18.54 -20.66
CA ALA A 33 7.69 17.62 -21.26
C ALA A 33 8.37 16.44 -21.96
N GLY A 34 9.45 16.69 -22.70
CA GLY A 34 10.24 15.65 -23.35
C GLY A 34 10.92 14.71 -22.35
N ARG A 35 11.43 15.26 -21.23
CA ARG A 35 12.08 14.45 -20.19
C ARG A 35 11.10 13.66 -19.32
N LEU A 36 9.95 14.24 -19.00
CA LEU A 36 8.97 13.63 -18.08
C LEU A 36 7.91 12.82 -18.83
N GLN A 37 7.87 12.93 -20.17
CA GLN A 37 6.85 12.29 -21.03
C GLN A 37 5.41 12.65 -20.58
N GLN A 38 5.23 13.86 -20.09
CA GLN A 38 3.98 14.41 -19.60
C GLN A 38 3.84 15.87 -20.06
N PRO A 39 2.62 16.33 -20.35
CA PRO A 39 2.39 17.74 -20.62
C PRO A 39 2.83 18.59 -19.43
N VAL A 40 3.56 19.65 -19.72
CA VAL A 40 4.09 20.61 -18.73
C VAL A 40 3.59 21.99 -19.07
N SER A 41 3.13 22.75 -18.07
CA SER A 41 2.80 24.16 -18.25
C SER A 41 3.32 25.00 -17.08
N LEU A 42 3.74 26.21 -17.38
CA LEU A 42 4.19 27.23 -16.43
C LEU A 42 3.25 28.43 -16.47
N ALA A 43 3.01 29.09 -15.36
CA ALA A 43 2.18 30.30 -15.34
C ALA A 43 2.94 31.54 -15.83
N ALA A 44 4.27 31.58 -15.70
CA ALA A 44 5.11 32.71 -16.07
C ALA A 44 6.47 32.26 -16.57
N ASN A 45 7.22 33.19 -17.17
CA ASN A 45 8.60 32.96 -17.55
C ASN A 45 9.45 32.55 -16.34
N PRO A 46 10.44 31.64 -16.55
CA PRO A 46 11.38 31.29 -15.51
C PRO A 46 12.16 32.50 -15.03
N GLY A 47 12.24 32.66 -13.72
CA GLY A 47 13.12 33.67 -13.10
C GLY A 47 14.53 33.11 -12.93
N TRP A 48 15.53 33.93 -13.23
CA TRP A 48 16.95 33.58 -13.09
C TRP A 48 17.63 34.52 -12.09
N HIS A 49 18.29 33.92 -11.13
CA HIS A 49 19.08 34.70 -10.16
C HIS A 49 20.50 34.16 -10.09
N TRP A 50 21.47 35.04 -10.40
CA TRP A 50 22.88 34.73 -10.43
C TRP A 50 23.51 35.05 -9.07
N GLY A 51 23.66 34.01 -8.24
CA GLY A 51 24.34 34.15 -6.93
C GLY A 51 25.84 33.90 -7.06
N LYS A 52 26.59 34.23 -5.99
CA LYS A 52 28.05 34.03 -5.94
C LYS A 52 28.48 32.56 -6.10
N GLN A 53 27.70 31.62 -5.63
CA GLN A 53 28.05 30.19 -5.61
C GLN A 53 27.08 29.31 -6.42
N GLU A 54 25.87 29.79 -6.73
CA GLU A 54 24.81 29.01 -7.36
C GLU A 54 23.97 29.85 -8.32
N LEU A 55 23.50 29.22 -9.36
CA LEU A 55 22.43 29.71 -10.21
C LEU A 55 21.09 29.23 -9.60
N ARG A 56 20.18 30.17 -9.35
CA ARG A 56 18.81 29.86 -8.92
C ARG A 56 17.84 30.06 -10.08
N ILE A 57 17.06 29.04 -10.35
CA ILE A 57 15.99 29.07 -11.35
C ILE A 57 14.67 28.97 -10.60
N THR A 58 13.78 29.93 -10.83
CA THR A 58 12.45 29.95 -10.21
C THR A 58 11.41 29.69 -11.28
N LEU A 59 10.62 28.62 -11.12
CA LEU A 59 9.48 28.26 -11.95
C LEU A 59 8.21 28.58 -11.20
N SER A 60 7.32 29.40 -11.79
CA SER A 60 6.07 29.81 -11.17
C SER A 60 4.90 29.09 -11.81
N GLY A 61 3.98 28.54 -10.98
CA GLY A 61 2.75 27.88 -11.40
C GLY A 61 2.98 26.66 -12.28
N LEU A 62 4.01 25.84 -11.94
CA LEU A 62 4.27 24.59 -12.65
C LEU A 62 3.08 23.63 -12.49
N ARG A 63 2.64 23.04 -13.62
CA ARG A 63 1.65 21.96 -13.67
C ARG A 63 2.18 20.85 -14.57
N LEU A 64 2.07 19.59 -14.11
CA LEU A 64 2.43 18.38 -14.84
C LEU A 64 1.20 17.51 -15.01
N GLY A 65 0.97 17.02 -16.22
CA GLY A 65 -0.17 16.18 -16.57
C GLY A 65 -1.28 16.95 -17.28
N PRO A 66 -2.45 16.32 -17.50
CA PRO A 66 -3.59 16.92 -18.19
C PRO A 66 -4.03 18.25 -17.54
N ALA A 67 -4.44 19.23 -18.35
CA ALA A 67 -4.75 20.57 -17.88
C ALA A 67 -5.92 20.61 -16.89
N ASP A 68 -6.91 19.73 -17.08
CA ASP A 68 -8.09 19.57 -16.24
C ASP A 68 -7.79 18.86 -14.91
N ARG A 69 -6.81 17.96 -14.90
CA ARG A 69 -6.45 17.20 -13.71
C ARG A 69 -4.93 16.97 -13.64
N PRO A 70 -4.15 17.97 -13.25
CA PRO A 70 -2.71 17.83 -13.14
C PRO A 70 -2.33 16.80 -12.07
N LEU A 71 -1.40 15.90 -12.40
CA LEU A 71 -0.83 14.94 -11.46
C LEU A 71 0.03 15.62 -10.40
N PHE A 72 0.71 16.70 -10.80
CA PHE A 72 1.51 17.52 -9.92
C PHE A 72 1.35 18.98 -10.27
N SER A 73 1.26 19.83 -9.26
CA SER A 73 1.33 21.28 -9.41
C SER A 73 2.08 21.91 -8.26
N ALA A 74 2.69 23.08 -8.49
CA ALA A 74 3.31 23.87 -7.44
C ALA A 74 3.18 25.37 -7.78
N SER A 75 2.91 26.19 -6.78
CA SER A 75 2.84 27.64 -7.01
C SER A 75 4.21 28.21 -7.38
N ARG A 76 5.26 27.68 -6.77
CA ARG A 76 6.66 28.06 -7.06
C ARG A 76 7.58 26.90 -6.80
N ILE A 77 8.52 26.70 -7.72
CA ILE A 77 9.64 25.78 -7.56
C ILE A 77 10.94 26.59 -7.73
N THR A 78 11.81 26.53 -6.74
CA THR A 78 13.15 27.13 -6.83
C THR A 78 14.18 26.02 -6.87
N VAL A 79 15.00 26.02 -7.92
CA VAL A 79 16.08 25.06 -8.13
C VAL A 79 17.41 25.78 -8.02
N ALA A 80 18.32 25.28 -7.19
CA ALA A 80 19.67 25.81 -7.07
C ALA A 80 20.70 24.84 -7.68
N LEU A 81 21.50 25.36 -8.57
CA LEU A 81 22.56 24.67 -9.31
C LEU A 81 23.92 25.28 -8.99
N PRO A 82 24.89 24.54 -8.44
CA PRO A 82 26.18 25.08 -8.11
C PRO A 82 27.01 25.35 -9.37
N TRP A 83 27.67 26.54 -9.42
CA TRP A 83 28.49 26.95 -10.57
C TRP A 83 29.60 25.96 -10.90
N ARG A 84 30.23 25.38 -9.88
CA ARG A 84 31.31 24.41 -10.08
C ARG A 84 30.84 23.21 -10.90
N ALA A 85 29.64 22.71 -10.64
CA ALA A 85 29.06 21.58 -11.41
C ALA A 85 28.76 21.98 -12.85
N LEU A 86 28.16 23.17 -13.06
CA LEU A 86 27.81 23.68 -14.39
C LEU A 86 29.04 23.92 -15.24
N LEU A 87 30.13 24.49 -14.67
CA LEU A 87 31.38 24.70 -15.40
C LEU A 87 32.05 23.39 -15.86
N HIS A 88 31.77 22.27 -15.20
CA HIS A 88 32.23 20.95 -15.60
C HIS A 88 31.19 20.18 -16.47
N GLY A 89 30.20 20.87 -16.99
CA GLY A 89 29.13 20.26 -17.80
C GLY A 89 28.19 19.31 -17.05
N ARG A 90 28.18 19.37 -15.71
CA ARG A 90 27.35 18.51 -14.87
C ARG A 90 26.18 19.29 -14.30
N VAL A 91 24.96 18.82 -14.56
CA VAL A 91 23.74 19.35 -13.90
C VAL A 91 23.53 18.61 -12.61
N GLN A 92 23.97 19.19 -11.49
CA GLN A 92 23.78 18.65 -10.16
C GLN A 92 22.77 19.50 -9.39
N LEU A 93 21.65 18.90 -8.99
CA LEU A 93 20.64 19.57 -8.20
C LEU A 93 21.11 19.66 -6.74
N GLN A 94 21.50 20.87 -6.30
CA GLN A 94 21.93 21.08 -4.93
C GLN A 94 20.75 21.28 -3.99
N ARG A 95 19.75 22.07 -4.42
CA ARG A 95 18.59 22.41 -3.61
C ARG A 95 17.36 22.59 -4.47
N ILE A 96 16.24 22.03 -4.00
CA ILE A 96 14.91 22.27 -4.56
C ILE A 96 14.01 22.77 -3.44
N GLU A 97 13.32 23.88 -3.66
CA GLU A 97 12.27 24.38 -2.78
C GLU A 97 10.94 24.30 -3.51
N LEU A 98 9.96 23.71 -2.86
CA LEU A 98 8.61 23.53 -3.37
C LEU A 98 7.64 24.32 -2.49
N ASP A 99 7.03 25.35 -3.05
CA ASP A 99 5.99 26.13 -2.37
C ASP A 99 4.62 25.65 -2.84
N THR A 100 3.76 25.28 -1.90
CA THR A 100 2.42 24.73 -2.10
C THR A 100 2.35 23.63 -3.17
N PRO A 101 3.23 22.61 -3.13
CA PRO A 101 3.13 21.51 -4.08
C PRO A 101 1.87 20.69 -3.80
N VAL A 102 1.16 20.33 -4.86
CA VAL A 102 0.02 19.41 -4.83
C VAL A 102 0.36 18.21 -5.70
N LEU A 103 0.32 17.02 -5.13
CA LEU A 103 0.52 15.75 -5.83
C LEU A 103 -0.77 14.93 -5.73
N ASP A 104 -1.40 14.66 -6.86
CA ASP A 104 -2.54 13.76 -7.01
C ASP A 104 -2.05 12.41 -7.54
N ALA A 105 -1.95 11.41 -6.65
CA ALA A 105 -1.50 10.07 -6.99
C ALA A 105 -2.70 9.11 -7.12
N PRO A 106 -3.05 8.65 -8.33
CA PRO A 106 -4.04 7.60 -8.48
C PRO A 106 -3.48 6.26 -7.98
N TRP A 107 -4.29 5.50 -7.23
CA TRP A 107 -3.88 4.19 -6.66
C TRP A 107 -3.57 3.12 -7.72
N ASN A 108 -4.08 3.28 -8.94
CA ASN A 108 -4.02 2.25 -9.98
C ASN A 108 -2.65 1.99 -10.62
N GLY A 109 -1.57 2.47 -10.03
CA GLY A 109 -0.19 2.06 -10.41
C GLY A 109 0.22 2.43 -11.86
N ALA A 110 -0.59 3.21 -12.56
CA ALA A 110 -0.38 3.56 -13.95
C ALA A 110 0.73 4.61 -14.20
N ALA A 111 1.37 5.12 -13.14
CA ALA A 111 2.61 5.85 -13.31
C ALA A 111 3.67 4.86 -13.78
N LYS A 112 3.91 4.79 -15.08
CA LYS A 112 5.14 4.19 -15.63
C LYS A 112 6.29 4.95 -14.99
N ALA A 113 6.85 4.39 -13.91
CA ALA A 113 8.11 4.88 -13.38
C ALA A 113 9.12 4.66 -14.51
N SER A 114 9.46 5.73 -15.22
CA SER A 114 10.62 5.72 -16.10
C SER A 114 11.78 5.31 -15.21
N GLY A 115 12.50 4.24 -15.58
CA GLY A 115 13.58 3.66 -14.79
C GLY A 115 14.84 4.53 -14.63
N ALA A 116 14.67 5.85 -14.73
CA ALA A 116 15.70 6.81 -14.38
C ALA A 116 15.93 6.72 -12.86
N ALA A 117 17.11 6.33 -12.44
CA ALA A 117 17.55 6.38 -11.07
C ALA A 117 17.23 7.78 -10.50
N LEU A 118 16.28 7.86 -9.56
CA LEU A 118 15.93 9.09 -8.88
C LEU A 118 17.14 9.54 -8.05
N SER A 119 17.97 10.41 -8.63
CA SER A 119 18.97 11.11 -7.84
C SER A 119 18.23 12.17 -7.02
N LEU A 120 18.22 12.00 -5.69
CA LEU A 120 17.69 13.02 -4.81
C LEU A 120 18.55 14.29 -4.91
N PRO A 121 17.94 15.49 -4.94
CA PRO A 121 18.68 16.74 -4.80
C PRO A 121 19.39 16.75 -3.44
N GLY A 122 20.51 17.43 -3.32
CA GLY A 122 21.24 17.54 -2.06
C GLY A 122 20.32 17.95 -0.89
N ARG A 123 19.37 18.86 -1.16
CA ARG A 123 18.34 19.29 -0.21
C ARG A 123 17.03 19.60 -0.94
N MET A 124 15.92 19.03 -0.46
CA MET A 124 14.57 19.39 -0.88
C MET A 124 13.81 19.99 0.31
N VAL A 125 13.21 21.15 0.11
CA VAL A 125 12.38 21.83 1.12
C VAL A 125 10.94 21.87 0.59
N VAL A 126 10.00 21.48 1.41
CA VAL A 126 8.56 21.52 1.11
C VAL A 126 7.89 22.51 2.05
N ARG A 127 7.09 23.41 1.49
CA ARG A 127 6.29 24.39 2.24
C ARG A 127 4.85 24.28 1.83
N ASN A 128 3.99 24.01 2.79
CA ASN A 128 2.54 23.92 2.61
C ASN A 128 2.09 22.95 1.50
N GLY A 129 2.72 21.79 1.44
CA GLY A 129 2.43 20.77 0.44
C GLY A 129 1.11 20.04 0.69
N THR A 130 0.56 19.47 -0.36
CA THR A 130 -0.62 18.60 -0.31
C THR A 130 -0.35 17.35 -1.13
N LEU A 131 -0.60 16.18 -0.56
CA LEU A 131 -0.58 14.89 -1.24
C LEU A 131 -2.00 14.29 -1.14
N ARG A 132 -2.60 13.99 -2.28
CA ARG A 132 -3.88 13.31 -2.36
C ARG A 132 -3.68 11.94 -2.97
N TRP A 133 -4.21 10.94 -2.31
CA TRP A 133 -4.15 9.56 -2.77
C TRP A 133 -5.57 9.02 -2.93
N SER A 134 -6.04 8.93 -4.17
CA SER A 134 -7.40 8.49 -4.49
C SER A 134 -7.39 7.07 -5.04
N GLY A 135 -8.38 6.25 -4.65
CA GLY A 135 -8.62 4.97 -5.31
C GLY A 135 -8.78 3.73 -4.44
N VAL A 136 -8.59 3.81 -3.13
CA VAL A 136 -8.92 2.67 -2.26
C VAL A 136 -10.38 2.74 -1.87
N ALA A 137 -11.22 1.88 -2.43
CA ALA A 137 -12.66 1.80 -2.14
C ALA A 137 -13.41 3.16 -2.26
N GLY A 138 -13.03 3.99 -3.24
CA GLY A 138 -13.67 5.30 -3.47
C GLY A 138 -13.31 6.38 -2.46
N HIS A 139 -12.39 6.12 -1.53
CA HIS A 139 -11.96 7.10 -0.53
C HIS A 139 -10.62 7.74 -0.91
N THR A 140 -10.44 8.99 -0.51
CA THR A 140 -9.20 9.74 -0.70
C THR A 140 -8.48 9.92 0.64
N LEU A 141 -7.22 9.49 0.71
CA LEU A 141 -6.30 9.89 1.77
C LEU A 141 -5.64 11.21 1.34
N SER A 142 -5.75 12.25 2.16
CA SER A 142 -5.06 13.50 1.92
C SER A 142 -4.07 13.81 3.05
N LEU A 143 -2.86 14.19 2.66
CA LEU A 143 -1.86 14.80 3.54
C LEU A 143 -1.79 16.27 3.15
N THR A 144 -2.04 17.17 4.09
CA THR A 144 -2.10 18.62 3.86
C THR A 144 -1.12 19.35 4.76
N ALA A 145 -0.90 20.62 4.50
CA ALA A 145 0.02 21.45 5.27
C ALA A 145 1.40 20.79 5.47
N VAL A 146 1.90 20.09 4.44
CA VAL A 146 3.17 19.38 4.52
C VAL A 146 4.33 20.37 4.55
N HIS A 147 5.10 20.34 5.61
CA HIS A 147 6.29 21.19 5.80
C HIS A 147 7.49 20.34 6.17
N GLY A 148 8.66 20.76 5.71
CA GLY A 148 9.92 20.18 6.16
C GLY A 148 10.97 20.09 5.08
N GLN A 149 11.96 19.26 5.34
CA GLN A 149 13.08 19.06 4.43
C GLN A 149 13.47 17.59 4.31
N VAL A 150 13.91 17.25 3.12
CA VAL A 150 14.55 15.97 2.80
C VAL A 150 15.98 16.29 2.35
N LEU A 151 16.96 15.66 2.98
CA LEU A 151 18.37 15.77 2.63
C LEU A 151 18.80 14.50 1.94
N ALA A 152 19.58 14.60 0.87
CA ALA A 152 20.19 13.42 0.23
C ALA A 152 21.13 12.68 1.19
N ASP A 153 21.88 13.47 1.98
CA ASP A 153 22.77 12.98 3.00
C ASP A 153 22.49 13.74 4.30
N GLY A 154 21.86 13.09 5.26
CA GLY A 154 21.56 13.68 6.56
C GLY A 154 20.13 13.49 7.06
N PRO A 155 19.78 14.19 8.15
CA PRO A 155 18.49 14.03 8.79
C PRO A 155 17.37 14.75 8.00
N SER A 156 16.40 13.97 7.56
CA SER A 156 15.18 14.44 6.89
C SER A 156 14.02 14.47 7.86
N ARG A 157 13.18 15.50 7.77
CA ARG A 157 11.97 15.62 8.60
C ARG A 157 10.86 16.26 7.80
N LEU A 158 9.68 15.67 7.84
CA LEU A 158 8.45 16.20 7.29
C LEU A 158 7.35 16.09 8.34
N VAL A 159 6.49 17.08 8.38
CA VAL A 159 5.30 17.12 9.25
C VAL A 159 4.11 17.63 8.44
N GLY A 160 2.91 17.32 8.87
CA GLY A 160 1.70 17.80 8.23
C GLY A 160 0.46 17.25 8.90
N ASP A 161 -0.69 17.55 8.28
CA ASP A 161 -1.98 17.06 8.70
C ASP A 161 -2.43 15.93 7.75
N TRP A 162 -3.22 15.00 8.26
CA TRP A 162 -3.80 13.92 7.46
C TRP A 162 -5.32 13.89 7.63
N HIS A 163 -6.01 13.48 6.56
CA HIS A 163 -7.46 13.33 6.52
C HIS A 163 -7.80 12.03 5.80
N TRP A 164 -8.63 11.21 6.42
CA TRP A 164 -9.15 9.97 5.86
C TRP A 164 -10.58 9.78 6.35
N ARG A 165 -11.56 9.85 5.45
CA ARG A 165 -12.99 9.83 5.80
C ARG A 165 -13.31 10.96 6.80
N ASP A 166 -13.84 10.58 7.97
CA ASP A 166 -14.20 11.43 9.11
C ASP A 166 -13.05 11.66 10.11
N LYS A 167 -11.90 11.02 9.85
CA LYS A 167 -10.74 11.10 10.74
C LYS A 167 -9.70 12.08 10.21
N ALA A 168 -9.15 12.87 11.09
CA ALA A 168 -8.08 13.81 10.82
C ALA A 168 -7.09 13.88 11.97
N GLY A 169 -5.87 14.32 11.70
CA GLY A 169 -4.85 14.46 12.72
C GLY A 169 -3.53 14.94 12.14
N ARG A 170 -2.45 14.77 12.91
CA ARG A 170 -1.09 15.14 12.52
C ARG A 170 -0.23 13.93 12.24
N TRP A 171 0.71 14.09 11.35
CA TRP A 171 1.74 13.09 11.09
C TRP A 171 3.13 13.72 11.13
N HIS A 172 4.12 12.90 11.49
CA HIS A 172 5.53 13.27 11.56
C HIS A 172 6.35 12.16 10.92
N PHE A 173 7.20 12.54 9.99
CA PHE A 173 8.17 11.65 9.37
C PHE A 173 9.58 12.11 9.70
N ALA A 174 10.46 11.18 10.04
CA ALA A 174 11.87 11.43 10.21
C ALA A 174 12.68 10.26 9.63
N ALA A 175 13.80 10.56 8.98
CA ALA A 175 14.71 9.57 8.44
C ALA A 175 16.12 10.15 8.36
N GLY A 176 17.15 9.31 8.49
CA GLY A 176 18.51 9.63 8.07
C GLY A 176 18.69 9.11 6.65
N MET A 177 19.00 9.98 5.69
CA MET A 177 19.16 9.62 4.28
C MET A 177 20.64 9.52 3.91
N THR A 178 20.98 8.65 2.95
CA THR A 178 22.29 8.53 2.32
C THR A 178 22.08 8.19 0.85
N SER A 179 22.62 8.97 -0.06
CA SER A 179 22.34 8.87 -1.50
C SER A 179 23.34 8.04 -2.29
N ALA A 180 24.55 7.85 -1.81
CA ALA A 180 25.61 7.15 -2.54
C ALA A 180 26.12 5.91 -1.79
N PRO A 181 26.46 4.81 -2.49
CA PRO A 181 26.25 4.51 -3.93
C PRO A 181 24.81 4.13 -4.27
N THR A 182 23.97 3.82 -3.27
CA THR A 182 22.56 3.48 -3.39
C THR A 182 21.77 4.33 -2.42
N LEU A 183 20.54 4.68 -2.81
CA LEU A 183 19.64 5.39 -1.90
C LEU A 183 19.35 4.50 -0.69
N GLN A 184 19.80 4.93 0.47
CA GLN A 184 19.51 4.30 1.74
C GLN A 184 18.83 5.30 2.67
N ALA A 185 17.87 4.82 3.44
CA ALA A 185 17.31 5.57 4.54
C ALA A 185 17.43 4.75 5.82
N ARG A 186 17.87 5.38 6.89
CA ARG A 186 18.05 4.75 8.19
C ARG A 186 17.16 5.42 9.23
N ARG A 187 16.75 4.67 10.24
CA ARG A 187 15.95 5.16 11.37
C ARG A 187 14.68 5.88 10.90
N ILE A 188 14.04 5.36 9.84
CA ILE A 188 12.77 5.90 9.37
C ILE A 188 11.75 5.73 10.48
N SER A 189 11.11 6.81 10.85
CA SER A 189 9.97 6.79 11.77
C SER A 189 8.83 7.60 11.18
N LEU A 190 7.64 7.02 11.18
CA LEU A 190 6.39 7.69 10.84
C LEU A 190 5.48 7.60 12.06
N ARG A 191 5.05 8.74 12.56
CA ARG A 191 4.06 8.84 13.64
C ARG A 191 2.83 9.54 13.11
N VAL A 192 1.69 8.94 13.35
CA VAL A 192 0.38 9.48 12.93
C VAL A 192 -0.49 9.51 14.16
N GLY A 193 -1.08 10.66 14.46
CA GLY A 193 -1.94 10.84 15.62
C GLY A 193 -3.19 11.63 15.29
N THR A 194 -4.15 11.65 16.19
CA THR A 194 -5.34 12.51 16.18
C THR A 194 -5.23 13.54 17.29
N ALA A 195 -6.15 14.51 17.31
CA ALA A 195 -6.22 15.49 18.42
C ALA A 195 -6.44 14.83 19.78
N ARG A 196 -7.09 13.65 19.82
CA ARG A 196 -7.40 12.88 21.05
C ARG A 196 -6.35 11.83 21.37
N ASP A 197 -5.62 11.34 20.36
CA ASP A 197 -4.57 10.33 20.51
C ASP A 197 -3.36 10.74 19.67
N PRO A 198 -2.31 11.29 20.30
CA PRO A 198 -1.14 11.79 19.58
C PRO A 198 -0.28 10.69 18.95
N THR A 199 -0.55 9.40 19.25
CA THR A 199 0.25 8.29 18.72
C THR A 199 -0.66 7.15 18.27
N LEU A 200 -1.55 7.43 17.32
CA LEU A 200 -2.45 6.41 16.75
C LEU A 200 -1.71 5.33 15.98
N ILE A 201 -0.72 5.73 15.18
CA ILE A 201 0.09 4.81 14.37
C ILE A 201 1.56 5.21 14.47
N GLN A 202 2.41 4.25 14.76
CA GLN A 202 3.85 4.40 14.72
C GLN A 202 4.45 3.34 13.82
N VAL A 203 5.18 3.75 12.79
CA VAL A 203 5.93 2.87 11.89
C VAL A 203 7.41 3.14 12.07
N GLY A 204 8.20 2.10 12.27
CA GLY A 204 9.65 2.16 12.37
C GLY A 204 10.29 1.23 11.34
N ILE A 205 11.22 1.76 10.54
CA ILE A 205 12.01 1.01 9.58
C ILE A 205 13.48 1.35 9.87
N PRO A 206 14.26 0.43 10.46
CA PRO A 206 15.66 0.69 10.80
C PRO A 206 16.53 1.03 9.59
N ILE A 207 16.34 0.31 8.50
CA ILE A 207 17.08 0.49 7.24
C ILE A 207 16.15 0.23 6.07
N PHE A 208 16.23 1.09 5.08
CA PHE A 208 15.59 0.99 3.78
C PHE A 208 16.67 1.09 2.71
N GLN A 209 16.62 0.23 1.72
CA GLN A 209 17.53 0.25 0.57
C GLN A 209 16.73 0.10 -0.71
N SER A 210 17.09 0.89 -1.72
CA SER A 210 16.59 0.71 -3.08
C SER A 210 17.76 0.26 -3.95
N VAL A 211 17.69 -0.97 -4.44
CA VAL A 211 18.71 -1.56 -5.30
C VAL A 211 18.04 -2.00 -6.60
N SER A 212 18.46 -1.42 -7.72
CA SER A 212 17.94 -1.81 -9.06
C SER A 212 16.42 -1.80 -9.19
N GLY A 213 15.75 -0.84 -8.55
CA GLY A 213 14.27 -0.76 -8.54
C GLY A 213 13.56 -1.70 -7.58
N GLU A 214 14.31 -2.48 -6.82
CA GLU A 214 13.82 -3.29 -5.72
C GLU A 214 13.93 -2.54 -4.41
N LEU A 215 12.86 -2.59 -3.62
CA LEU A 215 12.77 -2.05 -2.29
C LEU A 215 13.10 -3.15 -1.29
N VAL A 216 14.16 -2.98 -0.52
CA VAL A 216 14.56 -3.94 0.51
C VAL A 216 14.38 -3.32 1.89
N LEU A 217 13.54 -3.96 2.71
CA LEU A 217 13.30 -3.60 4.10
C LEU A 217 13.69 -4.80 5.00
N PRO A 218 14.87 -4.80 5.59
CA PRO A 218 15.29 -5.90 6.49
C PRO A 218 14.32 -6.08 7.65
N THR A 219 13.75 -5.00 8.16
CA THR A 219 12.75 -5.05 9.22
C THR A 219 11.79 -3.87 9.08
N LEU A 220 10.49 -4.15 9.23
CA LEU A 220 9.44 -3.13 9.36
C LEU A 220 8.65 -3.44 10.61
N ARG A 221 8.46 -2.44 11.46
CA ARG A 221 7.60 -2.52 12.65
C ARG A 221 6.56 -1.42 12.57
N ALA A 222 5.30 -1.82 12.71
CA ALA A 222 4.21 -0.88 12.83
C ALA A 222 3.40 -1.18 14.08
N HIS A 223 3.05 -0.15 14.81
CA HIS A 223 2.21 -0.22 15.99
C HIS A 223 1.04 0.74 15.82
N TRP A 224 -0.16 0.22 16.02
CA TRP A 224 -1.39 1.00 16.01
C TRP A 224 -2.04 0.87 17.36
N GLN A 225 -2.32 1.99 18.02
CA GLN A 225 -2.97 2.05 19.29
C GLN A 225 -4.39 2.62 19.14
N GLU A 226 -5.37 1.91 19.62
CA GLU A 226 -6.75 2.38 19.69
C GLU A 226 -7.21 2.40 21.13
N GLN A 227 -7.70 3.56 21.62
CA GLN A 227 -7.99 3.81 23.04
C GLN A 227 -8.97 2.82 23.70
N LYS A 228 -9.85 2.16 22.94
CA LYS A 228 -10.92 1.32 23.51
C LYS A 228 -10.82 -0.17 23.16
N GLN A 229 -9.97 -0.59 22.23
CA GLN A 229 -10.08 -1.95 21.64
C GLN A 229 -8.79 -2.75 21.60
N GLY A 230 -7.73 -2.25 22.23
CA GLY A 230 -6.41 -2.87 22.12
C GLY A 230 -5.72 -2.52 20.81
N GLY A 231 -4.40 -2.35 20.84
CA GLY A 231 -3.60 -1.97 19.67
C GLY A 231 -3.41 -3.10 18.68
N ALA A 232 -2.97 -2.76 17.48
CA ALA A 232 -2.46 -3.72 16.52
C ALA A 232 -0.95 -3.55 16.37
N ARG A 233 -0.23 -4.64 16.16
CA ARG A 233 1.21 -4.65 15.93
C ARG A 233 1.52 -5.50 14.72
N LEU A 234 2.30 -4.95 13.81
CA LEU A 234 2.83 -5.63 12.63
C LEU A 234 4.36 -5.64 12.70
N ASP A 235 4.94 -6.81 12.66
CA ASP A 235 6.38 -7.01 12.53
C ASP A 235 6.63 -7.77 11.22
N VAL A 236 7.49 -7.25 10.34
CA VAL A 236 7.86 -7.89 9.07
C VAL A 236 9.37 -7.94 8.99
N GLN A 237 9.92 -9.09 8.59
CA GLN A 237 11.34 -9.32 8.39
C GLN A 237 11.62 -9.68 6.95
N ALA A 238 12.72 -9.12 6.43
CA ALA A 238 13.21 -9.35 5.08
C ALA A 238 12.10 -9.19 4.02
N LEU A 239 11.53 -7.98 3.96
CA LEU A 239 10.58 -7.62 2.92
C LEU A 239 11.34 -7.13 1.69
N HIS A 240 11.06 -7.76 0.56
CA HIS A 240 11.54 -7.40 -0.75
C HIS A 240 10.34 -7.07 -1.63
N LEU A 241 10.34 -5.88 -2.22
CA LEU A 241 9.24 -5.42 -3.06
C LEU A 241 9.78 -4.87 -4.37
N ASN A 242 9.42 -5.51 -5.48
CA ASN A 242 9.72 -5.05 -6.82
C ASN A 242 8.42 -4.61 -7.51
N MET A 243 8.16 -3.29 -7.50
CA MET A 243 6.95 -2.72 -8.09
C MET A 243 6.90 -2.91 -9.61
N ALA A 244 8.06 -2.79 -10.29
CA ALA A 244 8.14 -2.93 -11.74
C ALA A 244 7.81 -4.35 -12.20
N GLN A 245 8.29 -5.35 -11.48
CA GLN A 245 8.02 -6.74 -11.78
C GLN A 245 6.72 -7.26 -11.15
N GLY A 246 6.17 -6.56 -10.17
CA GLY A 246 4.99 -6.99 -9.45
C GLY A 246 5.29 -8.10 -8.44
N ARG A 247 6.47 -8.10 -7.82
CA ARG A 247 6.91 -9.15 -6.90
C ARG A 247 7.02 -8.66 -5.47
N LEU A 248 6.53 -9.49 -4.56
CA LEU A 248 6.65 -9.31 -3.11
C LEU A 248 7.25 -10.59 -2.52
N ALA A 249 8.29 -10.46 -1.72
CA ALA A 249 8.79 -11.53 -0.89
C ALA A 249 8.88 -11.07 0.57
N VAL A 250 8.50 -11.94 1.49
CA VAL A 250 8.62 -11.71 2.94
C VAL A 250 9.09 -13.00 3.59
N GLN A 251 10.18 -12.94 4.33
CA GLN A 251 10.68 -14.11 5.03
C GLN A 251 9.78 -14.46 6.22
N GLN A 252 9.41 -13.47 7.01
CA GLN A 252 8.54 -13.64 8.15
C GLN A 252 7.72 -12.38 8.38
N GLY A 253 6.42 -12.54 8.66
CA GLY A 253 5.52 -11.48 9.09
C GLY A 253 4.69 -11.93 10.29
N ALA A 254 4.45 -11.03 11.22
CA ALA A 254 3.58 -11.26 12.36
C ALA A 254 2.63 -10.06 12.53
N LEU A 255 1.34 -10.33 12.63
CA LEU A 255 0.30 -9.35 12.92
C LEU A 255 -0.44 -9.78 14.18
N THR A 256 -0.49 -8.90 15.18
CA THR A 256 -1.32 -9.09 16.37
C THR A 256 -2.34 -7.96 16.47
N VAL A 257 -3.57 -8.27 16.86
CA VAL A 257 -4.63 -7.28 17.09
C VAL A 257 -5.19 -7.50 18.49
N GLY A 258 -4.74 -6.66 19.43
CA GLY A 258 -5.02 -6.85 20.83
C GLY A 258 -4.66 -8.25 21.32
N ASN A 259 -5.57 -8.86 22.06
CA ASN A 259 -5.49 -10.28 22.47
C ASN A 259 -6.36 -11.19 21.59
N ASP A 260 -7.03 -10.64 20.57
CA ASP A 260 -8.06 -11.34 19.82
C ASP A 260 -7.49 -12.09 18.59
N LEU A 261 -6.46 -11.54 17.94
CA LEU A 261 -5.88 -12.10 16.72
C LEU A 261 -4.34 -12.15 16.81
N ALA A 262 -3.78 -13.29 16.46
CA ALA A 262 -2.37 -13.44 16.13
C ALA A 262 -2.26 -14.16 14.77
N LEU A 263 -1.62 -13.52 13.80
CA LEU A 263 -1.34 -14.07 12.49
C LEU A 263 0.17 -14.06 12.27
N GLN A 264 0.73 -15.20 11.90
CA GLN A 264 2.11 -15.31 11.45
C GLN A 264 2.11 -15.81 10.00
N VAL A 265 2.95 -15.25 9.18
CA VAL A 265 3.20 -15.70 7.81
C VAL A 265 4.70 -15.93 7.62
N ARG A 266 5.05 -16.93 6.84
CA ARG A 266 6.44 -17.28 6.54
C ARG A 266 6.59 -17.62 5.06
N ALA A 267 7.79 -17.37 4.54
CA ALA A 267 8.15 -17.71 3.17
C ALA A 267 7.10 -17.20 2.14
N VAL A 268 6.67 -15.97 2.32
CA VAL A 268 5.75 -15.34 1.37
C VAL A 268 6.52 -15.00 0.09
N ALA A 269 6.05 -15.51 -1.04
CA ALA A 269 6.49 -15.08 -2.35
C ALA A 269 5.26 -14.92 -3.23
N LEU A 270 5.04 -13.72 -3.75
CA LEU A 270 3.86 -13.36 -4.52
C LEU A 270 4.27 -12.54 -5.75
N ASP A 271 3.84 -12.98 -6.91
CA ASP A 271 3.81 -12.21 -8.16
C ASP A 271 2.36 -11.78 -8.40
N TRP A 272 2.02 -10.53 -8.03
CA TRP A 272 0.62 -10.07 -8.15
C TRP A 272 0.22 -9.74 -9.58
N LYS A 273 1.16 -9.58 -10.52
CA LYS A 273 0.85 -9.40 -11.93
C LYS A 273 0.40 -10.70 -12.58
N LYS A 274 1.00 -11.80 -12.17
CA LYS A 274 0.68 -13.15 -12.65
C LYS A 274 -0.33 -13.86 -11.77
N LEU A 275 -0.62 -13.32 -10.56
CA LEU A 275 -1.40 -13.99 -9.51
C LEU A 275 -0.82 -15.37 -9.17
N GLN A 276 0.50 -15.41 -9.00
CA GLN A 276 1.24 -16.62 -8.62
C GLN A 276 1.95 -16.39 -7.30
N GLY A 277 1.98 -17.40 -6.46
CA GLY A 277 2.71 -17.28 -5.21
C GLY A 277 2.41 -18.38 -4.21
N HIS A 278 3.11 -18.29 -3.09
CA HIS A 278 2.91 -19.19 -1.96
C HIS A 278 3.17 -18.46 -0.65
N LEU A 279 2.57 -18.96 0.40
CA LEU A 279 2.86 -18.56 1.77
C LEU A 279 2.53 -19.68 2.73
N ALA A 280 3.27 -19.76 3.83
CA ALA A 280 2.89 -20.54 5.00
C ALA A 280 2.29 -19.60 6.04
N TYR A 281 1.25 -20.04 6.72
CA TYR A 281 0.54 -19.23 7.70
C TYR A 281 0.28 -19.99 8.99
N GLN A 282 0.14 -19.25 10.07
CA GLN A 282 -0.41 -19.69 11.33
C GLN A 282 -1.28 -18.56 11.87
N VAL A 283 -2.54 -18.86 12.14
CA VAL A 283 -3.52 -17.91 12.68
C VAL A 283 -4.10 -18.43 13.99
N ALA A 284 -4.26 -17.54 14.95
CA ALA A 284 -4.98 -17.81 16.20
C ALA A 284 -5.92 -16.64 16.47
N ILE A 285 -7.20 -16.93 16.57
CA ILE A 285 -8.26 -15.99 16.93
C ILE A 285 -8.86 -16.48 18.26
N ARG A 286 -8.85 -15.65 19.29
CA ARG A 286 -9.36 -16.01 20.62
C ARG A 286 -10.84 -15.64 20.81
N HIS A 287 -11.33 -14.62 20.10
CA HIS A 287 -12.72 -14.17 20.13
C HIS A 287 -13.24 -13.98 18.72
N LEU A 288 -13.55 -15.08 18.05
CA LEU A 288 -13.94 -15.07 16.63
C LEU A 288 -15.19 -14.22 16.39
N SER A 289 -16.18 -14.28 17.26
CA SER A 289 -17.39 -13.46 17.17
C SER A 289 -17.11 -11.97 17.24
N ARG A 290 -16.21 -11.55 18.15
CA ARG A 290 -15.77 -10.14 18.27
C ARG A 290 -15.00 -9.69 17.02
N MET A 291 -14.11 -10.55 16.51
CA MET A 291 -13.36 -10.26 15.29
C MET A 291 -14.27 -10.14 14.07
N ALA A 292 -15.25 -11.03 13.91
CA ALA A 292 -16.25 -10.94 12.85
C ALA A 292 -16.99 -9.60 12.89
N THR A 293 -17.46 -9.18 14.06
CA THR A 293 -18.14 -7.88 14.23
C THR A 293 -17.23 -6.71 13.86
N ARG A 294 -15.94 -6.74 14.22
CA ARG A 294 -14.95 -5.73 13.83
C ARG A 294 -14.74 -5.66 12.33
N CYS A 295 -14.83 -6.80 11.66
CA CYS A 295 -14.75 -6.88 10.19
C CYS A 295 -16.09 -6.53 9.49
N GLY A 296 -17.11 -6.12 10.23
CA GLY A 296 -18.44 -5.81 9.68
C GLY A 296 -19.28 -7.03 9.34
N LEU A 297 -18.87 -8.22 9.79
CA LEU A 297 -19.61 -9.46 9.62
C LEU A 297 -20.55 -9.66 10.81
N SER A 298 -21.85 -9.77 10.56
CA SER A 298 -22.84 -10.13 11.56
C SER A 298 -22.96 -11.66 11.64
N LEU A 299 -22.53 -12.24 12.75
CA LEU A 299 -22.77 -13.67 13.00
C LEU A 299 -24.19 -13.89 13.52
N PRO A 300 -24.86 -15.00 13.15
CA PRO A 300 -26.16 -15.36 13.70
C PRO A 300 -26.02 -15.63 15.20
N LYS A 301 -27.07 -15.37 15.97
CA LYS A 301 -27.14 -15.79 17.37
C LYS A 301 -27.19 -17.32 17.41
N LEU A 302 -26.14 -17.92 17.95
CA LEU A 302 -26.05 -19.37 18.09
C LEU A 302 -26.74 -19.85 19.35
N THR A 303 -27.08 -21.13 19.38
CA THR A 303 -27.68 -21.80 20.55
C THR A 303 -26.73 -21.80 21.73
N ASP A 304 -25.43 -22.02 21.46
CA ASP A 304 -24.39 -21.94 22.46
C ASP A 304 -23.64 -20.58 22.34
N PRO A 305 -23.74 -19.71 23.33
CA PRO A 305 -22.99 -18.44 23.35
C PRO A 305 -21.47 -18.64 23.47
N GLY A 306 -21.02 -19.83 23.87
CA GLY A 306 -19.60 -20.21 23.89
C GLY A 306 -19.06 -20.73 22.57
N ALA A 307 -19.90 -20.90 21.52
CA ALA A 307 -19.46 -21.31 20.22
C ALA A 307 -18.81 -20.15 19.41
N LEU A 308 -17.98 -20.49 18.47
CA LEU A 308 -17.21 -19.54 17.65
C LEU A 308 -16.34 -18.60 18.49
N GLN A 309 -15.76 -19.11 19.56
CA GLN A 309 -14.87 -18.34 20.41
C GLN A 309 -13.43 -18.42 19.92
N ARG A 310 -12.95 -19.63 19.67
CA ARG A 310 -11.55 -19.87 19.35
C ARG A 310 -11.38 -20.53 17.99
N LEU A 311 -10.53 -19.92 17.16
CA LEU A 311 -10.08 -20.51 15.89
C LEU A 311 -8.54 -20.51 15.86
N THR A 312 -7.94 -21.67 15.66
CA THR A 312 -6.54 -21.77 15.26
C THR A 312 -6.44 -22.50 13.95
N SER A 313 -5.52 -22.08 13.10
CA SER A 313 -5.25 -22.79 11.85
C SER A 313 -3.82 -22.54 11.41
N SER A 314 -3.19 -23.57 10.87
CA SER A 314 -1.87 -23.48 10.25
C SER A 314 -1.86 -24.28 8.94
N GLY A 315 -1.04 -23.81 8.00
CA GLY A 315 -0.98 -24.48 6.71
C GLY A 315 -0.25 -23.65 5.65
N THR A 316 -0.58 -23.93 4.41
CA THR A 316 0.00 -23.24 3.26
C THR A 316 -1.08 -22.79 2.27
N ILE A 317 -0.83 -21.68 1.61
CA ILE A 317 -1.65 -21.19 0.48
C ILE A 317 -0.74 -21.11 -0.74
N ARG A 318 -1.18 -21.67 -1.84
CA ARG A 318 -0.52 -21.62 -3.15
C ARG A 318 -1.49 -21.01 -4.16
N LEU A 319 -0.98 -20.07 -4.93
CA LEU A 319 -1.69 -19.42 -6.03
C LEU A 319 -0.94 -19.71 -7.32
N ASP A 320 -1.65 -20.15 -8.34
CA ASP A 320 -1.11 -20.42 -9.67
C ASP A 320 -2.23 -20.17 -10.70
N ASN A 321 -2.46 -18.90 -11.01
CA ASN A 321 -3.58 -18.44 -11.85
C ASN A 321 -3.86 -19.35 -13.05
N PRO A 322 -5.10 -19.85 -13.22
CA PRO A 322 -6.31 -19.51 -12.45
C PRO A 322 -6.55 -20.37 -11.20
N HIS A 323 -5.60 -21.20 -10.81
CA HIS A 323 -5.75 -22.18 -9.73
C HIS A 323 -5.34 -21.59 -8.37
N PHE A 324 -5.97 -22.09 -7.31
CA PHE A 324 -5.54 -21.89 -5.94
C PHE A 324 -5.60 -23.21 -5.15
N GLN A 325 -4.77 -23.31 -4.14
CA GLN A 325 -4.76 -24.41 -3.20
C GLN A 325 -4.48 -23.88 -1.80
N TRP A 326 -5.38 -24.21 -0.89
CA TRP A 326 -5.23 -23.93 0.54
C TRP A 326 -5.18 -25.26 1.29
N THR A 327 -4.02 -25.57 1.85
CA THR A 327 -3.79 -26.78 2.64
C THR A 327 -3.77 -26.40 4.11
N VAL A 328 -4.66 -27.01 4.89
CA VAL A 328 -4.71 -26.87 6.35
C VAL A 328 -4.01 -28.10 6.95
N ALA A 329 -2.84 -27.86 7.48
CA ALA A 329 -2.08 -28.91 8.18
C ALA A 329 -2.71 -29.22 9.55
N GLN A 330 -3.20 -28.17 10.23
CA GLN A 330 -3.91 -28.30 11.49
C GLN A 330 -4.87 -27.12 11.62
N GLY A 331 -6.11 -27.41 11.93
CA GLY A 331 -7.15 -26.44 12.26
C GLY A 331 -7.88 -26.85 13.53
N ASP A 332 -8.35 -25.87 14.28
CA ASP A 332 -9.05 -26.06 15.54
C ASP A 332 -10.13 -24.98 15.65
N LEU A 333 -11.38 -25.36 15.72
CA LEU A 333 -12.50 -24.46 15.96
C LEU A 333 -13.16 -24.88 17.28
N ASP A 334 -12.98 -24.06 18.32
CA ASP A 334 -13.38 -24.37 19.69
C ASP A 334 -12.77 -25.72 20.18
N SER A 335 -13.51 -26.82 20.06
CA SER A 335 -13.05 -28.20 20.38
C SER A 335 -12.98 -29.12 19.16
N SER A 336 -13.24 -28.59 17.95
CA SER A 336 -13.30 -29.35 16.70
C SER A 336 -12.00 -29.24 15.94
N THR A 337 -11.20 -30.30 15.93
CA THR A 337 -9.95 -30.34 15.13
C THR A 337 -10.24 -30.77 13.70
N TRP A 338 -9.55 -30.15 12.75
CA TRP A 338 -9.73 -30.43 11.34
C TRP A 338 -8.44 -30.26 10.53
N THR A 339 -8.34 -31.00 9.44
CA THR A 339 -7.25 -30.95 8.46
C THR A 339 -7.83 -31.06 7.06
N GLY A 340 -7.07 -30.71 6.05
CA GLY A 340 -7.50 -30.95 4.68
C GLY A 340 -7.01 -29.95 3.67
N THR A 341 -7.64 -30.00 2.49
CA THR A 341 -7.29 -29.15 1.35
C THR A 341 -8.54 -28.56 0.72
N ILE A 342 -8.48 -27.28 0.42
CA ILE A 342 -9.44 -26.56 -0.40
C ILE A 342 -8.69 -26.08 -1.64
N SER A 343 -9.13 -26.49 -2.82
CA SER A 343 -8.51 -26.11 -4.09
C SER A 343 -9.56 -25.71 -5.11
N GLY A 344 -9.13 -25.06 -6.17
CA GLY A 344 -10.09 -24.69 -7.22
C GLY A 344 -9.52 -23.71 -8.23
N THR A 345 -10.43 -23.14 -9.00
CA THR A 345 -10.17 -22.08 -9.96
C THR A 345 -11.11 -20.91 -9.69
N TRP A 346 -10.66 -19.69 -10.01
CA TRP A 346 -11.55 -18.50 -9.96
C TRP A 346 -12.10 -18.07 -11.32
N LYS A 347 -11.62 -18.69 -12.42
CA LYS A 347 -12.14 -18.43 -13.79
C LYS A 347 -12.11 -19.71 -14.63
N PRO A 348 -13.26 -20.42 -14.80
CA PRO A 348 -14.52 -20.27 -14.06
C PRO A 348 -14.36 -20.60 -12.57
N LEU A 349 -15.25 -20.09 -11.72
CA LEU A 349 -15.22 -20.43 -10.30
C LEU A 349 -15.58 -21.91 -10.12
N ALA A 350 -14.66 -22.70 -9.57
CA ALA A 350 -14.88 -24.09 -9.18
C ALA A 350 -14.07 -24.34 -7.89
N ILE A 351 -14.69 -24.95 -6.91
CA ILE A 351 -14.10 -25.20 -5.60
C ILE A 351 -14.18 -26.69 -5.30
N GLN A 352 -13.07 -27.29 -4.94
CA GLN A 352 -12.98 -28.65 -4.44
C GLN A 352 -12.56 -28.63 -2.98
N VAL A 353 -13.31 -29.31 -2.13
CA VAL A 353 -13.12 -29.36 -0.68
C VAL A 353 -12.87 -30.79 -0.24
N ASN A 354 -11.73 -31.06 0.39
CA ASN A 354 -11.41 -32.32 1.00
C ASN A 354 -10.99 -32.06 2.46
N LEU A 355 -11.90 -32.26 3.39
CA LEU A 355 -11.69 -31.98 4.81
C LEU A 355 -11.90 -33.24 5.67
N SER A 356 -11.09 -33.38 6.70
CA SER A 356 -11.24 -34.37 7.76
C SER A 356 -11.43 -33.64 9.09
N VAL A 357 -12.53 -33.89 9.75
CA VAL A 357 -12.91 -33.29 11.04
C VAL A 357 -12.96 -34.41 12.09
N ALA A 358 -12.19 -34.31 13.15
CA ALA A 358 -12.14 -35.34 14.16
C ALA A 358 -13.46 -35.41 14.95
N GLN A 359 -13.93 -34.28 15.41
CA GLN A 359 -15.22 -34.20 16.11
C GLN A 359 -15.94 -32.89 15.80
N LEU A 360 -17.26 -32.95 15.66
CA LEU A 360 -18.12 -31.80 15.40
C LEU A 360 -19.38 -31.89 16.25
N ASN A 361 -19.59 -30.93 17.15
CA ASN A 361 -20.87 -30.77 17.82
C ASN A 361 -21.71 -29.72 17.09
N LEU A 362 -22.55 -30.23 16.15
CA LEU A 362 -23.36 -29.35 15.32
C LEU A 362 -24.35 -28.50 16.12
N GLY A 363 -24.81 -29.01 17.28
CA GLY A 363 -25.75 -28.29 18.14
C GLY A 363 -25.23 -26.95 18.66
N HIS A 364 -23.90 -26.79 18.83
CA HIS A 364 -23.31 -25.53 19.26
C HIS A 364 -23.35 -24.45 18.18
N TYR A 365 -23.31 -24.85 16.90
CA TYR A 365 -23.19 -23.93 15.76
C TYR A 365 -24.53 -23.63 15.06
N LEU A 366 -25.61 -24.24 15.53
CA LEU A 366 -26.93 -23.95 14.97
C LEU A 366 -27.49 -22.64 15.54
N PRO A 367 -28.26 -21.89 14.75
CA PRO A 367 -29.01 -20.75 15.25
C PRO A 367 -29.95 -21.15 16.39
N ALA A 368 -30.06 -20.29 17.39
CA ALA A 368 -31.04 -20.53 18.45
C ALA A 368 -32.45 -20.71 17.88
N PRO A 369 -33.19 -21.75 18.28
CA PRO A 369 -34.52 -21.99 17.77
C PRO A 369 -35.40 -20.77 18.07
N ARG A 370 -36.13 -20.29 17.06
CA ARG A 370 -37.16 -19.27 17.27
C ARG A 370 -38.38 -19.93 17.93
N PRO A 371 -39.03 -19.27 18.90
CA PRO A 371 -40.24 -19.79 19.50
C PRO A 371 -41.25 -20.20 18.40
N GLY A 372 -41.70 -21.45 18.43
CA GLY A 372 -42.70 -21.97 17.48
C GLY A 372 -42.18 -22.39 16.08
N LYS A 373 -40.85 -22.36 15.84
CA LYS A 373 -40.29 -22.88 14.57
C LYS A 373 -39.20 -23.92 14.84
N ALA A 374 -39.30 -25.08 14.18
CA ALA A 374 -38.21 -26.05 14.17
C ALA A 374 -36.93 -25.42 13.59
N ALA A 375 -35.78 -25.82 14.14
CA ALA A 375 -34.49 -25.37 13.59
C ALA A 375 -34.34 -25.90 12.16
N ILE A 376 -34.51 -25.03 11.18
CA ILE A 376 -34.33 -25.37 9.76
C ILE A 376 -32.85 -25.06 9.48
N LEU A 377 -32.11 -26.07 9.05
CA LEU A 377 -30.80 -25.87 8.48
C LEU A 377 -30.93 -24.89 7.28
N PRO A 378 -30.14 -23.84 7.22
CA PRO A 378 -30.17 -22.95 6.07
C PRO A 378 -29.91 -23.79 4.81
N ALA A 379 -30.82 -23.72 3.83
CA ALA A 379 -30.62 -24.36 2.55
C ALA A 379 -29.30 -23.83 1.94
N LEU A 380 -28.38 -24.71 1.64
CA LEU A 380 -27.18 -24.33 0.91
C LEU A 380 -27.62 -23.81 -0.47
N PRO A 381 -27.08 -22.69 -0.96
CA PRO A 381 -27.39 -22.22 -2.29
C PRO A 381 -27.09 -23.34 -3.31
N GLN A 382 -28.09 -23.82 -4.03
CA GLN A 382 -27.97 -24.93 -4.99
C GLN A 382 -27.00 -24.65 -6.16
N GLN A 383 -26.54 -23.41 -6.28
CA GLN A 383 -25.71 -22.94 -7.40
C GLN A 383 -24.22 -22.80 -7.06
N TRP A 384 -23.76 -23.18 -5.87
CA TRP A 384 -22.37 -23.10 -5.57
C TRP A 384 -21.58 -24.22 -6.30
N PRO A 385 -20.59 -23.87 -7.12
CA PRO A 385 -19.77 -24.84 -7.84
C PRO A 385 -18.76 -25.49 -6.89
N VAL A 386 -19.28 -26.14 -5.82
CA VAL A 386 -18.48 -26.81 -4.79
C VAL A 386 -18.63 -28.31 -4.93
N THR A 387 -17.51 -28.96 -5.14
CA THR A 387 -17.39 -30.42 -5.13
C THR A 387 -16.51 -30.88 -3.99
N GLY A 388 -16.60 -32.13 -3.59
CA GLY A 388 -15.63 -32.68 -2.65
C GLY A 388 -16.21 -33.59 -1.60
N GLU A 389 -15.38 -33.83 -0.59
CA GLU A 389 -15.67 -34.77 0.49
C GLU A 389 -15.31 -34.15 1.84
N VAL A 390 -16.22 -34.26 2.79
CA VAL A 390 -16.01 -33.92 4.20
C VAL A 390 -16.21 -35.18 5.03
N ARG A 391 -15.17 -35.63 5.69
CA ARG A 391 -15.19 -36.79 6.61
C ARG A 391 -15.25 -36.26 8.04
N ILE A 392 -16.19 -36.74 8.83
CA ILE A 392 -16.38 -36.39 10.22
C ILE A 392 -16.30 -37.67 11.05
N ALA A 393 -15.24 -37.81 11.87
CA ALA A 393 -15.07 -39.05 12.66
C ALA A 393 -16.13 -39.16 13.76
N GLN A 394 -16.47 -38.04 14.42
CA GLN A 394 -17.55 -38.00 15.41
C GLN A 394 -18.44 -36.77 15.20
N LEU A 395 -19.70 -36.99 14.90
CA LEU A 395 -20.73 -35.95 14.85
C LEU A 395 -21.68 -36.08 16.04
N ARG A 396 -21.95 -34.95 16.72
CA ARG A 396 -22.97 -34.85 17.76
C ARG A 396 -24.00 -33.79 17.40
N TRP A 397 -25.27 -34.10 17.53
CA TRP A 397 -26.36 -33.16 17.31
C TRP A 397 -27.51 -33.43 18.30
N GLY A 398 -27.55 -32.72 19.38
CA GLY A 398 -28.46 -33.00 20.48
C GLY A 398 -28.25 -34.39 21.04
N LYS A 399 -29.30 -35.25 20.94
CA LYS A 399 -29.25 -36.67 21.35
C LYS A 399 -28.71 -37.59 20.26
N PHE A 400 -28.57 -37.08 19.03
CA PHE A 400 -28.06 -37.86 17.91
C PHE A 400 -26.53 -37.85 17.90
N SER A 401 -25.92 -39.00 17.66
CA SER A 401 -24.49 -39.14 17.43
C SER A 401 -24.25 -40.08 16.25
N ALA A 402 -23.33 -39.72 15.40
CA ALA A 402 -22.86 -40.53 14.27
C ALA A 402 -21.36 -40.63 14.28
N GLN A 403 -20.83 -41.74 13.84
CA GLN A 403 -19.41 -41.98 13.66
C GLN A 403 -19.09 -42.21 12.20
N ASN A 404 -17.89 -41.78 11.76
CA ASN A 404 -17.37 -41.99 10.40
C ASN A 404 -18.36 -41.48 9.30
N LEU A 405 -18.96 -40.31 9.53
CA LEU A 405 -19.85 -39.69 8.54
C LEU A 405 -19.03 -39.14 7.36
N VAL A 406 -19.43 -39.48 6.17
CA VAL A 406 -18.86 -38.97 4.93
C VAL A 406 -19.94 -38.22 4.16
N ILE A 407 -19.71 -36.94 3.94
CA ILE A 407 -20.56 -36.05 3.16
C ILE A 407 -19.86 -35.79 1.82
N ARG A 408 -20.49 -36.14 0.72
CA ARG A 408 -19.98 -35.91 -0.63
C ARG A 408 -20.89 -34.96 -1.38
N SER A 409 -20.29 -33.97 -2.01
CA SER A 409 -20.96 -33.11 -2.99
C SER A 409 -20.39 -33.42 -4.36
N ALA A 410 -21.26 -33.85 -5.28
CA ALA A 410 -20.92 -33.94 -6.69
C ALA A 410 -21.33 -32.64 -7.39
N ALA A 411 -20.57 -32.19 -8.38
CA ALA A 411 -21.03 -31.10 -9.23
C ALA A 411 -22.37 -31.56 -9.89
N SER A 412 -23.42 -30.79 -9.67
CA SER A 412 -24.62 -30.94 -10.49
C SER A 412 -24.19 -30.68 -11.93
N ALA A 413 -24.25 -31.69 -12.78
CA ALA A 413 -24.05 -31.49 -14.20
C ALA A 413 -25.03 -30.41 -14.63
N ALA A 414 -24.52 -29.21 -14.96
CA ALA A 414 -25.35 -28.20 -15.59
C ALA A 414 -25.95 -28.86 -16.84
N GLN A 415 -27.25 -29.11 -16.81
CA GLN A 415 -27.97 -29.46 -18.03
C GLN A 415 -27.77 -28.30 -19.00
N PRO A 416 -27.40 -28.61 -20.27
CA PRO A 416 -27.15 -27.62 -21.30
C PRO A 416 -28.36 -26.76 -21.62
#